data_d090abb8f1b157962b10fcc12a5a266b
#
_entry.id   d090abb8f1b157962b10fcc12a5a266b
#
_cell.length_a   1.000
_cell.length_b   1.000
_cell.length_c   1.000
_cell.angle_alpha   90.00
_cell.angle_beta   90.00
_cell.angle_gamma   90.00
#
_symmetry.space_group_name_H-M   'P 1'
#
loop_
_entity.id
_entity.type
_entity.pdbx_description
1 polymer ?
#
loop_
_entity_poly.entity_id
_entity_poly.type
_entity_poly.pdbx_seq_one_letter_code
_entity_poly.pdbx_strand_id
1 'polypeptide(L)'
;MNRGFVAFLGCAAALMAETVPVPKVTKLPVTADSRPLGAANHTLEAVDLAKLGYVEDEFIVSGTANVYDWNVDGTVKVKIPNAPYANRILVRHPADPKKFSGAVMVEIMNAARKFDWGMMLGYLGDHMLERGDAWVGVTQTASLDGLKKFNPARYAALSFANPNPTESCVVLDARGGGKNAPPSTSPMEEGLKFDMLSQVAAALKSTAAGAPMAGFKVDAVYMTTQAGDIVTYINAIHPRATLASGKPAYDGYLIKNVAAAAKIRNCGDTPGKGDPRGPVKDVNVPVIAMVAQGEVVAGLATARPDSEKYRRYEIAGAAHIDKYAYASLPSFPDQIAASGTAQGDPSWPFTAKCDPDIPLSGQTLLKYTYNAALDNLDNWVRKGVAAPKADRIKIKDGASAPEIALDQFGNGLGGIRNPWVDVPVAKYETTSPGPGTCAELGHTLPLNKDRLKSLYVTPQDYGKKVALDVDKLVKEHWFTESDGKKIKAELVAQLGK
;
A
#
# COMPACT_ATOMS: atom_id res chain seq x y z
N MET A 1 61.42 23.98 6.72
CA MET A 1 59.96 24.24 6.40
C MET A 1 59.18 22.98 6.65
N ASN A 2 58.69 22.83 7.89
CA ASN A 2 57.82 21.68 8.26
C ASN A 2 56.38 22.04 7.97
N ARG A 3 55.74 21.28 7.06
CA ARG A 3 54.30 21.35 6.83
C ARG A 3 53.63 20.31 7.73
N GLY A 4 52.99 20.79 8.77
CA GLY A 4 52.14 19.96 9.61
C GLY A 4 50.85 19.59 8.87
N PHE A 5 50.59 18.28 8.74
CA PHE A 5 49.32 17.74 8.31
C PHE A 5 48.33 17.76 9.51
N VAL A 6 47.32 18.58 9.46
CA VAL A 6 46.20 18.52 10.41
C VAL A 6 45.20 17.51 9.86
N ALA A 7 45.11 16.34 10.49
CA ALA A 7 44.09 15.35 10.22
C ALA A 7 42.79 15.80 10.91
N PHE A 8 41.78 16.16 10.14
CA PHE A 8 40.39 16.31 10.63
C PHE A 8 39.81 14.91 10.90
N LEU A 9 39.78 14.49 12.16
CA LEU A 9 38.93 13.41 12.58
C LEU A 9 37.45 13.89 12.54
N GLY A 10 36.73 13.56 11.48
CA GLY A 10 35.30 13.69 11.45
C GLY A 10 34.69 12.65 12.39
N CYS A 11 34.22 13.08 13.56
CA CYS A 11 33.32 12.27 14.39
C CYS A 11 32.01 12.07 13.61
N ALA A 12 31.86 10.93 12.93
CA ALA A 12 30.58 10.44 12.53
C ALA A 12 29.81 10.10 13.83
N ALA A 13 28.85 10.94 14.22
CA ALA A 13 27.93 10.62 15.28
C ALA A 13 27.16 9.38 14.82
N ALA A 14 27.48 8.22 15.38
CA ALA A 14 26.71 7.01 15.19
C ALA A 14 25.29 7.32 15.67
N LEU A 15 24.31 7.30 14.77
CA LEU A 15 22.89 7.30 15.12
C LEU A 15 22.66 6.09 16.03
N MET A 16 22.53 6.36 17.34
CA MET A 16 22.17 5.31 18.30
C MET A 16 20.78 4.83 17.93
N ALA A 17 20.67 3.58 17.45
CA ALA A 17 19.41 2.94 17.21
C ALA A 17 18.64 2.85 18.54
N GLU A 18 17.49 3.49 18.61
CA GLU A 18 16.62 3.41 19.79
C GLU A 18 15.89 2.07 19.76
N THR A 19 15.92 1.35 20.88
CA THR A 19 15.15 0.10 21.01
C THR A 19 13.66 0.43 21.00
N VAL A 20 12.94 -0.10 20.02
CA VAL A 20 11.49 0.08 19.90
C VAL A 20 10.78 -0.60 21.08
N PRO A 21 10.03 0.14 21.91
CA PRO A 21 9.30 -0.46 23.02
C PRO A 21 8.09 -1.26 22.52
N VAL A 22 7.71 -2.30 23.25
CA VAL A 22 6.46 -3.02 23.02
C VAL A 22 5.31 -2.20 23.64
N PRO A 23 4.28 -1.82 22.86
CA PRO A 23 3.19 -1.02 23.38
C PRO A 23 2.26 -1.87 24.27
N LYS A 24 1.42 -1.22 25.08
CA LYS A 24 0.29 -1.90 25.73
C LYS A 24 -0.72 -2.31 24.66
N VAL A 25 -1.16 -3.56 24.73
CA VAL A 25 -2.17 -4.13 23.81
C VAL A 25 -3.41 -4.52 24.62
N THR A 26 -4.59 -4.11 24.13
CA THR A 26 -5.86 -4.45 24.75
C THR A 26 -6.81 -4.98 23.67
N LYS A 27 -7.20 -6.25 23.79
CA LYS A 27 -8.15 -6.88 22.85
C LYS A 27 -9.54 -6.29 23.07
N LEU A 28 -10.22 -5.93 21.98
CA LEU A 28 -11.61 -5.48 22.00
C LEU A 28 -12.53 -6.66 21.72
N PRO A 29 -13.44 -7.02 22.63
CA PRO A 29 -14.36 -8.13 22.38
C PRO A 29 -15.36 -7.76 21.28
N VAL A 30 -15.74 -8.77 20.50
CA VAL A 30 -16.89 -8.68 19.58
C VAL A 30 -18.12 -9.20 20.29
N THR A 31 -19.20 -8.42 20.28
CA THR A 31 -20.50 -8.78 20.84
C THR A 31 -21.59 -8.55 19.81
N ALA A 32 -22.83 -8.94 20.10
CA ALA A 32 -23.97 -8.70 19.22
C ALA A 32 -24.12 -7.22 18.81
N ASP A 33 -23.84 -6.31 19.77
CA ASP A 33 -24.03 -4.86 19.61
C ASP A 33 -22.73 -4.10 19.35
N SER A 34 -21.58 -4.78 19.30
CA SER A 34 -20.28 -4.13 19.16
C SER A 34 -19.30 -4.95 18.36
N ARG A 35 -19.04 -4.53 17.12
CA ARG A 35 -18.12 -5.15 16.16
C ARG A 35 -17.14 -4.14 15.59
N PRO A 36 -16.03 -4.59 14.96
CA PRO A 36 -15.12 -3.71 14.25
C PRO A 36 -15.78 -2.98 13.07
N LEU A 37 -15.40 -1.73 12.84
CA LEU A 37 -15.63 -1.09 11.54
C LEU A 37 -14.77 -1.79 10.48
N GLY A 38 -15.37 -2.15 9.33
CA GLY A 38 -14.69 -2.90 8.27
C GLY A 38 -14.40 -4.36 8.65
N ALA A 39 -15.20 -4.95 9.55
CA ALA A 39 -15.20 -6.39 9.81
C ALA A 39 -15.35 -7.18 8.49
N ALA A 40 -14.69 -8.32 8.37
CA ALA A 40 -14.60 -9.08 7.12
C ALA A 40 -15.96 -9.40 6.48
N ASN A 41 -16.97 -9.72 7.30
CA ASN A 41 -18.33 -9.97 6.87
C ASN A 41 -19.18 -8.70 6.68
N HIS A 42 -18.59 -7.52 6.85
CA HIS A 42 -19.19 -6.19 6.69
C HIS A 42 -18.39 -5.31 5.73
N THR A 43 -17.76 -5.91 4.73
CA THR A 43 -17.14 -5.23 3.58
C THR A 43 -18.07 -5.30 2.37
N LEU A 44 -17.78 -4.54 1.31
CA LEU A 44 -18.54 -4.59 0.06
C LEU A 44 -18.53 -5.99 -0.56
N GLU A 45 -17.37 -6.64 -0.57
CA GLU A 45 -17.27 -8.07 -0.84
C GLU A 45 -17.03 -8.80 0.48
N ALA A 46 -18.14 -9.17 1.14
CA ALA A 46 -18.10 -9.80 2.45
C ALA A 46 -17.39 -11.16 2.42
N VAL A 47 -16.50 -11.39 3.37
CA VAL A 47 -15.71 -12.62 3.49
C VAL A 47 -16.10 -13.36 4.77
N ASP A 48 -16.50 -14.62 4.65
CA ASP A 48 -16.70 -15.53 5.77
C ASP A 48 -15.36 -16.16 6.17
N LEU A 49 -14.63 -15.47 7.04
CA LEU A 49 -13.30 -15.92 7.50
C LEU A 49 -13.36 -17.29 8.18
N ALA A 50 -14.41 -17.59 8.92
CA ALA A 50 -14.53 -18.87 9.63
C ALA A 50 -14.56 -20.06 8.66
N LYS A 51 -15.27 -19.95 7.52
CA LYS A 51 -15.25 -20.98 6.47
C LYS A 51 -13.88 -21.18 5.84
N LEU A 52 -13.04 -20.13 5.86
CA LEU A 52 -11.67 -20.17 5.37
C LEU A 52 -10.64 -20.59 6.42
N GLY A 53 -11.11 -20.88 7.66
CA GLY A 53 -10.24 -21.24 8.77
C GLY A 53 -9.44 -20.07 9.35
N TYR A 54 -9.98 -18.85 9.23
CA TYR A 54 -9.39 -17.61 9.75
C TYR A 54 -10.26 -17.02 10.85
N VAL A 55 -9.63 -16.18 11.67
CA VAL A 55 -10.29 -15.34 12.68
C VAL A 55 -9.92 -13.87 12.48
N GLU A 56 -10.77 -12.99 12.99
CA GLU A 56 -10.55 -11.56 13.00
C GLU A 56 -10.61 -11.07 14.43
N ASP A 57 -9.53 -10.42 14.86
CA ASP A 57 -9.38 -9.83 16.18
C ASP A 57 -9.11 -8.33 16.06
N GLU A 58 -9.60 -7.55 17.01
CA GLU A 58 -9.33 -6.13 17.07
C GLU A 58 -8.69 -5.75 18.41
N PHE A 59 -7.70 -4.86 18.32
CA PHE A 59 -6.95 -4.41 19.50
C PHE A 59 -6.80 -2.90 19.52
N ILE A 60 -6.73 -2.33 20.72
CA ILE A 60 -6.16 -1.01 20.98
C ILE A 60 -4.69 -1.22 21.33
N VAL A 61 -3.81 -0.55 20.61
CA VAL A 61 -2.39 -0.41 20.94
C VAL A 61 -2.14 0.98 21.48
N SER A 62 -1.48 1.09 22.63
CA SER A 62 -1.24 2.37 23.31
C SER A 62 0.16 2.44 23.90
N GLY A 63 0.73 3.62 23.87
CA GLY A 63 2.10 3.87 24.31
C GLY A 63 2.44 5.34 24.22
N THR A 64 3.74 5.63 24.15
CA THR A 64 4.26 6.95 23.86
C THR A 64 5.04 6.92 22.54
N ALA A 65 5.00 8.01 21.79
CA ALA A 65 5.67 8.18 20.52
C ALA A 65 6.36 9.53 20.46
N ASN A 66 7.48 9.61 19.75
CA ASN A 66 8.13 10.87 19.49
C ASN A 66 7.50 11.54 18.25
N VAL A 67 7.45 12.86 18.26
CA VAL A 67 7.21 13.66 17.06
C VAL A 67 8.55 14.10 16.51
N TYR A 68 8.78 13.85 15.24
CA TYR A 68 10.07 14.15 14.60
C TYR A 68 10.01 15.40 13.72
N ASP A 69 11.18 15.96 13.47
CA ASP A 69 11.40 16.99 12.46
C ASP A 69 12.62 16.66 11.61
N TRP A 70 12.62 17.11 10.35
CA TRP A 70 13.75 16.91 9.46
C TRP A 70 14.95 17.78 9.83
N ASN A 71 16.13 17.22 9.77
CA ASN A 71 17.38 17.96 9.71
C ASN A 71 17.69 18.34 8.24
N VAL A 72 18.58 19.29 8.06
CA VAL A 72 19.01 19.76 6.73
C VAL A 72 19.64 18.63 5.89
N ASP A 73 20.32 17.69 6.54
CA ASP A 73 20.97 16.53 5.89
C ASP A 73 19.99 15.39 5.53
N GLY A 74 18.69 15.57 5.78
CA GLY A 74 17.66 14.56 5.53
C GLY A 74 17.62 13.42 6.55
N THR A 75 18.29 13.54 7.67
CA THR A 75 18.04 12.74 8.89
C THR A 75 16.92 13.38 9.70
N VAL A 76 16.53 12.75 10.80
CA VAL A 76 15.48 13.28 11.68
C VAL A 76 15.98 13.46 13.11
N LYS A 77 15.41 14.46 13.78
CA LYS A 77 15.57 14.73 15.22
C LYS A 77 14.24 14.65 15.93
N VAL A 78 14.26 14.28 17.20
CA VAL A 78 13.09 14.37 18.06
C VAL A 78 12.74 15.83 18.28
N LYS A 79 11.51 16.21 17.92
CA LYS A 79 10.93 17.54 18.16
C LYS A 79 10.22 17.56 19.50
N ILE A 80 9.37 16.57 19.75
CA ILE A 80 8.63 16.40 21.00
C ILE A 80 8.77 14.93 21.42
N PRO A 81 9.31 14.64 22.58
CA PRO A 81 9.48 13.27 23.04
C PRO A 81 8.24 12.75 23.76
N ASN A 82 8.02 11.42 23.68
CA ASN A 82 7.14 10.65 24.57
C ASN A 82 5.68 11.15 24.66
N ALA A 83 5.10 11.64 23.59
CA ALA A 83 3.69 12.02 23.57
C ALA A 83 2.80 10.77 23.53
N PRO A 84 1.72 10.71 24.34
CA PRO A 84 0.86 9.54 24.42
C PRO A 84 0.02 9.35 23.16
N TYR A 85 -0.19 8.09 22.78
CA TYR A 85 -1.12 7.70 21.74
C TYR A 85 -1.94 6.48 22.14
N ALA A 86 -3.11 6.30 21.53
CA ALA A 86 -3.90 5.09 21.52
C ALA A 86 -4.51 4.88 20.14
N ASN A 87 -4.19 3.78 19.49
CA ASN A 87 -4.64 3.49 18.14
C ASN A 87 -5.26 2.09 18.04
N ARG A 88 -6.02 1.89 16.98
CA ARG A 88 -6.66 0.64 16.63
C ARG A 88 -5.81 -0.15 15.64
N ILE A 89 -5.74 -1.47 15.84
CA ILE A 89 -5.33 -2.43 14.81
C ILE A 89 -6.40 -3.52 14.65
N LEU A 90 -6.64 -3.91 13.39
CA LEU A 90 -7.52 -5.03 13.02
C LEU A 90 -6.64 -6.15 12.49
N VAL A 91 -6.76 -7.36 13.04
CA VAL A 91 -5.87 -8.49 12.76
C VAL A 91 -6.67 -9.65 12.20
N ARG A 92 -6.29 -10.15 11.03
CA ARG A 92 -6.83 -11.37 10.42
C ARG A 92 -5.71 -12.40 10.34
N HIS A 93 -5.93 -13.59 10.88
CA HIS A 93 -4.92 -14.65 10.90
C HIS A 93 -5.57 -16.04 10.88
N PRO A 94 -4.85 -17.12 10.50
CA PRO A 94 -5.36 -18.48 10.63
C PRO A 94 -5.82 -18.79 12.05
N ALA A 95 -6.95 -19.50 12.19
CA ALA A 95 -7.42 -19.96 13.49
C ALA A 95 -6.49 -21.03 14.11
N ASP A 96 -5.88 -21.85 13.26
CA ASP A 96 -4.90 -22.87 13.64
C ASP A 96 -3.47 -22.34 13.44
N PRO A 97 -2.66 -22.20 14.48
CA PRO A 97 -1.26 -21.77 14.36
C PRO A 97 -0.41 -22.63 13.43
N LYS A 98 -0.76 -23.89 13.22
CA LYS A 98 -0.05 -24.78 12.30
C LYS A 98 -0.25 -24.42 10.82
N LYS A 99 -1.31 -23.70 10.51
CA LYS A 99 -1.61 -23.20 9.17
C LYS A 99 -1.01 -21.82 8.89
N PHE A 100 -0.42 -21.18 9.89
CA PHE A 100 0.19 -19.87 9.72
C PHE A 100 1.52 -19.99 8.98
N SER A 101 1.69 -19.18 7.93
CA SER A 101 2.90 -19.15 7.10
C SER A 101 4.15 -18.62 7.80
N GLY A 102 3.99 -17.88 8.88
CA GLY A 102 5.02 -17.10 9.56
C GLY A 102 5.12 -15.65 9.07
N ALA A 103 4.35 -15.25 8.06
CA ALA A 103 4.39 -13.91 7.50
C ALA A 103 3.18 -13.05 7.94
N VAL A 104 3.47 -11.80 8.33
CA VAL A 104 2.46 -10.79 8.68
C VAL A 104 2.60 -9.59 7.75
N MET A 105 1.52 -9.20 7.07
CA MET A 105 1.45 -7.98 6.29
C MET A 105 0.74 -6.89 7.09
N VAL A 106 1.46 -5.83 7.44
CA VAL A 106 0.91 -4.64 8.10
C VAL A 106 0.56 -3.61 7.05
N GLU A 107 -0.69 -3.24 6.97
CA GLU A 107 -1.20 -2.21 6.07
C GLU A 107 -1.54 -0.94 6.86
N ILE A 108 -0.91 0.18 6.51
CA ILE A 108 -1.40 1.49 6.91
C ILE A 108 -2.65 1.74 6.06
N MET A 109 -3.84 1.64 6.65
CA MET A 109 -5.10 1.71 5.92
C MET A 109 -5.31 3.09 5.29
N ASN A 110 -5.97 3.13 4.14
CA ASN A 110 -6.28 4.38 3.47
C ASN A 110 -7.40 5.12 4.20
N ALA A 111 -7.18 6.39 4.56
CA ALA A 111 -8.11 7.23 5.29
C ALA A 111 -8.74 8.36 4.44
N ALA A 112 -8.52 8.35 3.12
CA ALA A 112 -8.98 9.44 2.23
C ALA A 112 -10.50 9.66 2.26
N ARG A 113 -11.26 8.69 2.74
CA ARG A 113 -12.73 8.72 2.85
C ARG A 113 -13.22 8.95 4.30
N LYS A 114 -12.32 9.32 5.23
CA LYS A 114 -12.59 9.54 6.65
C LYS A 114 -13.02 8.28 7.42
N PHE A 115 -12.72 7.11 6.86
CA PHE A 115 -12.82 5.80 7.51
C PHE A 115 -11.70 4.90 6.98
N ASP A 116 -11.41 3.83 7.73
CA ASP A 116 -10.36 2.90 7.37
C ASP A 116 -10.74 2.06 6.16
N TRP A 117 -9.82 1.98 5.19
CA TRP A 117 -9.95 1.18 4.00
C TRP A 117 -8.66 0.39 3.73
N GLY A 118 -8.73 -0.94 3.83
CA GLY A 118 -7.64 -1.85 3.51
C GLY A 118 -7.48 -2.03 2.00
N MET A 119 -6.99 -1.03 1.29
CA MET A 119 -6.85 -1.08 -0.17
C MET A 119 -5.95 -2.23 -0.63
N MET A 120 -4.83 -2.47 0.07
CA MET A 120 -3.93 -3.58 -0.25
C MET A 120 -4.52 -4.92 0.14
N LEU A 121 -5.34 -4.98 1.20
CA LEU A 121 -6.14 -6.16 1.51
C LEU A 121 -7.09 -6.53 0.35
N GLY A 122 -7.66 -5.54 -0.33
CA GLY A 122 -8.49 -5.78 -1.51
C GLY A 122 -7.74 -6.48 -2.65
N TYR A 123 -6.47 -6.12 -2.85
CA TYR A 123 -5.62 -6.77 -3.86
C TYR A 123 -5.06 -8.11 -3.41
N LEU A 124 -4.52 -8.19 -2.20
CA LEU A 124 -3.70 -9.29 -1.70
C LEU A 124 -4.49 -10.32 -0.87
N GLY A 125 -5.70 -9.97 -0.42
CA GLY A 125 -6.43 -10.73 0.60
C GLY A 125 -6.59 -12.21 0.27
N ASP A 126 -7.08 -12.55 -0.92
CA ASP A 126 -7.26 -13.95 -1.33
C ASP A 126 -5.93 -14.71 -1.34
N HIS A 127 -4.86 -14.07 -1.86
CA HIS A 127 -3.55 -14.70 -1.93
C HIS A 127 -2.94 -14.91 -0.54
N MET A 128 -3.08 -13.94 0.37
CA MET A 128 -2.66 -14.10 1.76
C MET A 128 -3.42 -15.23 2.47
N LEU A 129 -4.73 -15.36 2.23
CA LEU A 129 -5.53 -16.46 2.74
C LEU A 129 -5.05 -17.82 2.21
N GLU A 130 -4.78 -17.93 0.91
CA GLU A 130 -4.23 -19.14 0.28
C GLU A 130 -2.85 -19.53 0.86
N ARG A 131 -2.02 -18.55 1.21
CA ARG A 131 -0.68 -18.74 1.79
C ARG A 131 -0.68 -19.07 3.28
N GLY A 132 -1.75 -18.72 4.00
CA GLY A 132 -1.79 -18.77 5.46
C GLY A 132 -1.12 -17.55 6.12
N ASP A 133 -1.02 -16.41 5.46
CA ASP A 133 -0.45 -15.19 6.00
C ASP A 133 -1.42 -14.49 6.96
N ALA A 134 -0.91 -13.67 7.87
CA ALA A 134 -1.73 -12.75 8.65
C ALA A 134 -1.73 -11.36 8.01
N TRP A 135 -2.86 -10.66 8.12
CA TRP A 135 -2.99 -9.26 7.76
C TRP A 135 -3.33 -8.41 8.98
N VAL A 136 -2.72 -7.22 9.06
CA VAL A 136 -2.94 -6.26 10.15
C VAL A 136 -3.21 -4.89 9.56
N GLY A 137 -4.45 -4.42 9.66
CA GLY A 137 -4.83 -3.07 9.29
C GLY A 137 -4.57 -2.10 10.44
N VAL A 138 -3.79 -1.05 10.19
CA VAL A 138 -3.49 0.01 11.15
C VAL A 138 -4.28 1.27 10.80
N THR A 139 -5.09 1.74 11.74
CA THR A 139 -5.90 2.96 11.57
C THR A 139 -5.01 4.20 11.42
N GLN A 140 -5.36 5.07 10.48
CA GLN A 140 -4.76 6.40 10.36
C GLN A 140 -5.49 7.47 11.16
N THR A 141 -4.78 8.51 11.57
CA THR A 141 -5.30 9.64 12.34
C THR A 141 -6.57 10.24 11.73
N ALA A 142 -6.63 10.38 10.41
CA ALA A 142 -7.78 10.94 9.69
C ALA A 142 -9.06 10.06 9.76
N SER A 143 -8.96 8.79 10.17
CA SER A 143 -10.09 7.88 10.35
C SER A 143 -10.66 7.86 11.77
N LEU A 144 -9.97 8.46 12.76
CA LEU A 144 -10.35 8.33 14.17
C LEU A 144 -11.76 8.85 14.43
N ASP A 145 -12.11 10.01 13.87
CA ASP A 145 -13.45 10.59 14.03
C ASP A 145 -14.53 9.69 13.43
N GLY A 146 -14.23 9.05 12.30
CA GLY A 146 -15.14 8.08 11.68
C GLY A 146 -15.38 6.86 12.56
N LEU A 147 -14.32 6.29 13.16
CA LEU A 147 -14.43 5.19 14.10
C LEU A 147 -15.27 5.57 15.33
N LYS A 148 -15.00 6.74 15.93
CA LYS A 148 -15.76 7.24 17.09
C LYS A 148 -17.23 7.51 16.76
N LYS A 149 -17.56 7.95 15.55
CA LYS A 149 -18.95 8.09 15.09
C LYS A 149 -19.62 6.74 14.91
N PHE A 150 -18.92 5.77 14.30
CA PHE A 150 -19.41 4.43 14.08
C PHE A 150 -19.78 3.71 15.39
N ASN A 151 -18.89 3.73 16.40
CA ASN A 151 -19.15 3.17 17.71
C ASN A 151 -18.40 3.98 18.80
N PRO A 152 -19.07 4.99 19.40
CA PRO A 152 -18.45 5.88 20.39
C PRO A 152 -17.89 5.15 21.62
N ALA A 153 -18.60 4.15 22.13
CA ALA A 153 -18.17 3.40 23.31
C ALA A 153 -16.93 2.53 23.01
N ARG A 154 -16.94 1.83 21.86
CA ARG A 154 -15.84 0.95 21.44
C ARG A 154 -14.54 1.70 21.21
N TYR A 155 -14.63 2.88 20.60
CA TYR A 155 -13.49 3.66 20.15
C TYR A 155 -13.19 4.91 20.98
N ALA A 156 -13.79 5.03 22.18
CA ALA A 156 -13.59 6.17 23.08
C ALA A 156 -12.11 6.44 23.40
N ALA A 157 -11.33 5.36 23.57
CA ALA A 157 -9.93 5.44 24.00
C ALA A 157 -8.97 5.90 22.87
N LEU A 158 -9.39 5.90 21.59
CA LEU A 158 -8.52 6.29 20.49
C LEU A 158 -8.08 7.75 20.59
N SER A 159 -6.77 8.00 20.49
CA SER A 159 -6.20 9.33 20.64
C SER A 159 -4.85 9.45 19.92
N PHE A 160 -4.72 10.54 19.18
CA PHE A 160 -3.46 11.09 18.69
C PHE A 160 -3.41 12.57 19.11
N ALA A 161 -3.69 12.84 20.38
CA ALA A 161 -3.73 14.21 20.90
C ALA A 161 -2.46 14.98 20.55
N ASN A 162 -2.62 16.17 19.97
CA ASN A 162 -1.49 17.01 19.60
C ASN A 162 -0.79 17.55 20.85
N PRO A 163 0.47 17.19 21.12
CA PRO A 163 1.21 17.69 22.26
C PRO A 163 1.56 19.19 22.13
N ASN A 164 1.39 19.78 20.94
CA ASN A 164 1.55 21.22 20.69
C ASN A 164 0.31 21.80 19.97
N PRO A 165 -0.85 21.85 20.64
CA PRO A 165 -2.11 22.20 19.97
C PRO A 165 -2.22 23.66 19.57
N THR A 166 -1.29 24.52 19.97
CA THR A 166 -1.25 25.96 19.62
C THR A 166 -0.39 26.23 18.37
N GLU A 167 0.42 25.26 17.92
CA GLU A 167 1.19 25.41 16.68
C GLU A 167 0.22 25.46 15.48
N SER A 168 0.29 26.51 14.69
CA SER A 168 -0.53 26.68 13.50
C SER A 168 0.31 26.68 12.23
N CYS A 169 -0.21 26.07 11.19
CA CYS A 169 0.41 26.01 9.87
C CYS A 169 -0.63 25.85 8.77
N VAL A 170 -0.22 26.09 7.53
CA VAL A 170 -1.06 25.79 6.37
C VAL A 170 -1.17 24.30 6.21
N VAL A 171 -2.38 23.75 6.35
CA VAL A 171 -2.63 22.32 6.14
C VAL A 171 -2.97 22.12 4.67
N LEU A 172 -2.10 21.39 3.97
CA LEU A 172 -2.38 20.98 2.59
C LEU A 172 -3.27 19.71 2.63
N ASP A 173 -4.23 19.65 1.73
CA ASP A 173 -4.98 18.40 1.52
C ASP A 173 -4.11 17.32 0.86
N ALA A 174 -4.61 16.10 0.79
CA ALA A 174 -3.89 14.96 0.23
C ALA A 174 -3.47 15.13 -1.24
N ARG A 175 -4.02 16.11 -1.94
CA ARG A 175 -3.71 16.46 -3.34
C ARG A 175 -2.85 17.72 -3.47
N GLY A 176 -2.39 18.27 -2.33
CA GLY A 176 -1.58 19.49 -2.27
C GLY A 176 -2.37 20.78 -2.49
N GLY A 177 -3.70 20.72 -2.42
CA GLY A 177 -4.58 21.87 -2.34
C GLY A 177 -4.49 22.58 -1.00
N GLY A 178 -5.12 23.75 -0.89
CA GLY A 178 -5.13 24.51 0.37
C GLY A 178 -3.92 25.43 0.59
N LYS A 179 -3.03 25.59 -0.39
CA LYS A 179 -1.82 26.45 -0.25
C LYS A 179 -2.13 27.90 0.17
N ASN A 180 -3.31 28.39 -0.16
CA ASN A 180 -3.78 29.74 0.19
C ASN A 180 -4.74 29.72 1.40
N ALA A 181 -4.92 28.57 2.06
CA ALA A 181 -5.72 28.50 3.27
C ALA A 181 -4.99 29.22 4.42
N PRO A 182 -5.73 29.93 5.31
CA PRO A 182 -5.10 30.50 6.50
C PRO A 182 -4.48 29.38 7.37
N PRO A 183 -3.38 29.64 8.08
CA PRO A 183 -2.83 28.71 9.04
C PRO A 183 -3.90 28.29 10.06
N SER A 184 -3.94 27.02 10.37
CA SER A 184 -4.85 26.44 11.34
C SER A 184 -4.12 25.53 12.31
N THR A 185 -4.68 25.37 13.51
CA THR A 185 -4.22 24.39 14.51
C THR A 185 -4.90 23.05 14.26
N SER A 186 -4.30 21.97 14.76
CA SER A 186 -4.91 20.65 14.75
C SER A 186 -4.98 20.07 16.17
N PRO A 187 -6.12 19.50 16.58
CA PRO A 187 -6.22 18.80 17.88
C PRO A 187 -5.47 17.46 17.90
N MET A 188 -5.09 16.93 16.73
CA MET A 188 -4.37 15.66 16.59
C MET A 188 -3.02 15.90 15.91
N GLU A 189 -2.02 15.06 16.26
CA GLU A 189 -0.68 15.07 15.67
C GLU A 189 -0.42 13.78 14.88
N GLU A 190 -0.36 13.89 13.55
CA GLU A 190 -0.14 12.74 12.67
C GLU A 190 1.26 12.15 12.79
N GLY A 191 2.26 12.92 13.24
CA GLY A 191 3.64 12.45 13.39
C GLY A 191 3.83 11.35 14.41
N LEU A 192 2.90 11.20 15.36
CA LEU A 192 2.92 10.11 16.35
C LEU A 192 2.82 8.72 15.71
N LYS A 193 2.24 8.63 14.50
CA LYS A 193 2.06 7.35 13.79
C LYS A 193 3.38 6.65 13.49
N PHE A 194 4.49 7.36 13.33
CA PHE A 194 5.74 6.75 12.88
C PHE A 194 6.37 5.85 13.93
N ASP A 195 6.48 6.30 15.19
CA ASP A 195 6.92 5.42 16.29
C ASP A 195 5.89 4.34 16.59
N MET A 196 4.60 4.71 16.58
CA MET A 196 3.49 3.76 16.77
C MET A 196 3.56 2.59 15.77
N LEU A 197 3.86 2.83 14.49
CA LEU A 197 4.04 1.77 13.50
C LEU A 197 5.18 0.82 13.86
N SER A 198 6.32 1.34 14.36
CA SER A 198 7.43 0.52 14.84
C SER A 198 7.01 -0.33 16.05
N GLN A 199 6.23 0.25 16.96
CA GLN A 199 5.72 -0.43 18.15
C GLN A 199 4.67 -1.50 17.80
N VAL A 200 3.86 -1.28 16.76
CA VAL A 200 2.95 -2.33 16.21
C VAL A 200 3.77 -3.54 15.77
N ALA A 201 4.86 -3.35 15.02
CA ALA A 201 5.72 -4.46 14.62
C ALA A 201 6.35 -5.17 15.82
N ALA A 202 6.76 -4.41 16.87
CA ALA A 202 7.26 -4.99 18.11
C ALA A 202 6.18 -5.82 18.84
N ALA A 203 4.93 -5.36 18.87
CA ALA A 203 3.80 -6.11 19.45
C ALA A 203 3.52 -7.41 18.67
N LEU A 204 3.56 -7.37 17.33
CA LEU A 204 3.32 -8.54 16.47
C LEU A 204 4.42 -9.61 16.61
N LYS A 205 5.65 -9.20 16.85
CA LYS A 205 6.79 -10.12 17.09
C LYS A 205 6.94 -10.52 18.57
N SER A 206 6.11 -9.96 19.46
CA SER A 206 6.12 -10.29 20.89
C SER A 206 5.48 -11.65 21.16
N THR A 207 6.10 -12.45 22.03
CA THR A 207 5.55 -13.72 22.53
C THR A 207 4.78 -13.58 23.84
N ALA A 208 4.64 -12.35 24.36
CA ALA A 208 3.95 -12.08 25.60
C ALA A 208 2.46 -12.49 25.53
N ALA A 209 1.93 -12.97 26.63
CA ALA A 209 0.50 -13.25 26.74
C ALA A 209 -0.31 -11.97 26.43
N GLY A 210 -1.31 -12.08 25.54
CA GLY A 210 -2.11 -10.92 25.09
C GLY A 210 -1.51 -10.13 23.92
N ALA A 211 -0.32 -10.47 23.41
CA ALA A 211 0.17 -9.95 22.15
C ALA A 211 -0.75 -10.37 20.99
N PRO A 212 -0.89 -9.55 19.91
CA PRO A 212 -1.84 -9.84 18.84
C PRO A 212 -1.59 -11.17 18.11
N MET A 213 -0.34 -11.63 18.09
CA MET A 213 0.06 -12.91 17.51
C MET A 213 0.59 -13.90 18.56
N ALA A 214 0.08 -13.81 19.82
CA ALA A 214 0.48 -14.74 20.87
C ALA A 214 0.14 -16.20 20.48
N GLY A 215 1.12 -17.10 20.60
CA GLY A 215 0.98 -18.49 20.18
C GLY A 215 1.33 -18.76 18.71
N PHE A 216 1.60 -17.74 17.92
CA PHE A 216 2.05 -17.86 16.53
C PHE A 216 3.55 -17.58 16.41
N LYS A 217 4.24 -18.32 15.55
CA LYS A 217 5.65 -18.05 15.24
C LYS A 217 5.75 -17.08 14.09
N VAL A 218 5.94 -15.81 14.42
CA VAL A 218 6.13 -14.75 13.41
C VAL A 218 7.58 -14.74 12.93
N ASP A 219 7.80 -15.11 11.66
CA ASP A 219 9.12 -15.15 11.03
C ASP A 219 9.46 -13.82 10.32
N ALA A 220 8.47 -13.16 9.72
CA ALA A 220 8.64 -11.89 9.01
C ALA A 220 7.42 -10.97 9.16
N VAL A 221 7.67 -9.67 9.26
CA VAL A 221 6.64 -8.62 9.26
C VAL A 221 6.96 -7.63 8.15
N TYR A 222 6.03 -7.51 7.20
CA TYR A 222 6.11 -6.59 6.07
C TYR A 222 5.21 -5.39 6.30
N MET A 223 5.56 -4.25 5.70
CA MET A 223 4.68 -3.09 5.68
C MET A 223 4.22 -2.81 4.25
N THR A 224 2.95 -2.48 4.11
CA THR A 224 2.37 -2.02 2.85
C THR A 224 1.46 -0.82 3.06
N THR A 225 1.36 0.03 2.08
CA THR A 225 0.33 1.07 1.92
C THR A 225 0.47 1.74 0.57
N GLN A 226 -0.44 2.67 0.29
CA GLN A 226 -0.32 3.62 -0.80
C GLN A 226 0.51 4.83 -0.36
N ALA A 227 1.64 5.07 -1.06
CA ALA A 227 2.38 6.34 -1.10
C ALA A 227 3.10 6.84 0.17
N GLY A 228 3.13 8.16 0.33
CA GLY A 228 4.08 8.97 1.08
C GLY A 228 4.45 8.56 2.51
N ASP A 229 3.52 8.06 3.30
CA ASP A 229 3.80 7.68 4.70
C ASP A 229 4.80 6.54 4.82
N ILE A 230 4.70 5.53 3.94
CA ILE A 230 5.67 4.42 3.95
C ILE A 230 7.05 4.87 3.49
N VAL A 231 7.11 5.82 2.53
CA VAL A 231 8.39 6.41 2.08
C VAL A 231 9.03 7.21 3.21
N THR A 232 8.25 8.02 3.94
CA THR A 232 8.74 8.72 5.14
C THR A 232 9.23 7.74 6.20
N TYR A 233 8.46 6.67 6.46
CA TYR A 233 8.88 5.63 7.40
C TYR A 233 10.21 4.98 6.98
N ILE A 234 10.32 4.54 5.73
CA ILE A 234 11.55 3.91 5.20
C ILE A 234 12.74 4.85 5.33
N ASN A 235 12.57 6.13 4.93
CA ASN A 235 13.67 7.08 4.84
C ASN A 235 14.13 7.63 6.19
N ALA A 236 13.21 7.82 7.13
CA ALA A 236 13.44 8.55 8.37
C ALA A 236 13.42 7.67 9.62
N ILE A 237 12.54 6.67 9.67
CA ILE A 237 12.25 5.91 10.88
C ILE A 237 12.93 4.54 10.86
N HIS A 238 12.83 3.81 9.74
CA HIS A 238 13.42 2.47 9.63
C HIS A 238 14.90 2.39 10.08
N PRO A 239 15.79 3.35 9.73
CA PRO A 239 17.20 3.27 10.15
C PRO A 239 17.43 3.33 11.66
N ARG A 240 16.44 3.80 12.43
CA ARG A 240 16.51 3.95 13.88
C ARG A 240 15.58 3.00 14.65
N ALA A 241 14.61 2.36 13.96
CA ALA A 241 13.63 1.48 14.57
C ALA A 241 14.16 0.06 14.71
N THR A 242 14.95 -0.18 15.77
CA THR A 242 15.54 -1.50 16.06
C THR A 242 14.82 -2.15 17.23
N LEU A 243 14.42 -3.42 17.07
CA LEU A 243 13.83 -4.22 18.14
C LEU A 243 14.87 -4.64 19.18
N ALA A 244 14.43 -5.09 20.35
CA ALA A 244 15.32 -5.63 21.39
C ALA A 244 16.18 -6.82 20.91
N SER A 245 15.76 -7.51 19.85
CA SER A 245 16.52 -8.57 19.18
C SER A 245 17.68 -8.05 18.30
N GLY A 246 17.85 -6.75 18.15
CA GLY A 246 18.80 -6.15 17.21
C GLY A 246 18.33 -6.13 15.74
N LYS A 247 17.15 -6.68 15.46
CA LYS A 247 16.56 -6.68 14.10
C LYS A 247 15.74 -5.41 13.85
N PRO A 248 15.55 -4.99 12.59
CA PRO A 248 14.65 -3.89 12.27
C PRO A 248 13.19 -4.26 12.62
N ALA A 249 12.36 -3.25 12.84
CA ALA A 249 10.94 -3.43 13.13
C ALA A 249 10.23 -4.18 12.00
N TYR A 250 10.46 -3.77 10.76
CA TYR A 250 9.94 -4.42 9.56
C TYR A 250 11.04 -5.09 8.75
N ASP A 251 10.74 -6.27 8.21
CA ASP A 251 11.68 -7.11 7.47
C ASP A 251 11.65 -6.83 5.95
N GLY A 252 10.64 -6.08 5.46
CA GLY A 252 10.50 -5.70 4.06
C GLY A 252 9.30 -4.80 3.80
N TYR A 253 9.26 -4.22 2.60
CA TYR A 253 8.25 -3.24 2.20
C TYR A 253 7.68 -3.55 0.81
N LEU A 254 6.34 -3.49 0.69
CA LEU A 254 5.62 -3.53 -0.59
C LEU A 254 4.84 -2.23 -0.74
N ILE A 255 5.27 -1.35 -1.63
CA ILE A 255 4.70 -0.01 -1.79
C ILE A 255 3.77 0.01 -3.00
N LYS A 256 2.52 0.43 -2.82
CA LYS A 256 1.63 0.78 -3.93
C LYS A 256 1.80 2.26 -4.24
N ASN A 257 2.07 2.60 -5.50
CA ASN A 257 2.19 3.96 -5.98
C ASN A 257 3.28 4.76 -5.25
N VAL A 258 4.44 4.89 -5.85
CA VAL A 258 5.58 5.60 -5.24
C VAL A 258 5.40 7.10 -5.41
N ALA A 259 4.91 7.75 -4.36
CA ALA A 259 4.98 9.20 -4.21
C ALA A 259 6.29 9.62 -3.50
N ALA A 260 6.53 10.92 -3.42
CA ALA A 260 7.55 11.46 -2.52
C ALA A 260 7.17 11.19 -1.06
N ALA A 261 8.17 11.23 -0.17
CA ALA A 261 7.91 11.16 1.26
C ALA A 261 6.88 12.21 1.69
N ALA A 262 5.97 11.82 2.58
CA ALA A 262 5.01 12.71 3.19
C ALA A 262 5.67 13.58 4.28
N LYS A 263 4.96 14.59 4.75
CA LYS A 263 5.37 15.34 5.94
C LYS A 263 5.52 14.41 7.14
N ILE A 264 6.51 14.68 7.97
CA ILE A 264 6.82 13.82 9.13
C ILE A 264 6.01 14.19 10.38
N ARG A 265 5.40 15.37 10.41
CA ARG A 265 4.51 15.90 11.44
C ARG A 265 3.53 16.93 10.86
N ASN A 266 2.54 17.35 11.61
CA ASN A 266 1.51 18.26 11.13
C ASN A 266 2.07 19.53 10.49
N CYS A 267 2.92 20.25 11.20
CA CYS A 267 3.55 21.48 10.74
C CYS A 267 4.99 21.26 10.26
N GLY A 268 5.33 20.04 9.83
CA GLY A 268 6.63 19.73 9.27
C GLY A 268 6.73 20.02 7.77
N ASP A 269 7.96 20.13 7.29
CA ASP A 269 8.23 20.25 5.87
C ASP A 269 7.70 19.05 5.08
N THR A 270 7.11 19.31 3.93
CA THR A 270 6.79 18.28 2.93
C THR A 270 7.89 18.27 1.88
N PRO A 271 8.58 17.14 1.66
CA PRO A 271 9.58 17.04 0.61
C PRO A 271 8.99 17.39 -0.75
N GLY A 272 9.49 18.45 -1.38
CA GLY A 272 9.03 18.93 -2.67
C GLY A 272 9.63 18.15 -3.85
N LYS A 273 9.28 18.58 -5.08
CA LYS A 273 9.88 18.02 -6.30
C LYS A 273 11.39 18.30 -6.33
N GLY A 274 12.19 17.25 -6.48
CA GLY A 274 13.66 17.35 -6.47
C GLY A 274 14.29 17.37 -5.08
N ASP A 275 13.49 17.29 -4.02
CA ASP A 275 13.98 17.16 -2.65
C ASP A 275 14.62 15.77 -2.44
N PRO A 276 15.88 15.68 -1.96
CA PRO A 276 16.56 14.40 -1.77
C PRO A 276 15.92 13.51 -0.70
N ARG A 277 15.00 14.02 0.11
CA ARG A 277 14.20 13.26 1.08
C ARG A 277 13.03 12.55 0.40
N GLY A 278 12.63 12.99 -0.79
CA GLY A 278 11.43 12.50 -1.51
C GLY A 278 11.51 11.06 -1.99
N PRO A 279 12.55 10.65 -2.74
CA PRO A 279 12.67 9.27 -3.23
C PRO A 279 12.90 8.26 -2.10
N VAL A 280 12.47 7.02 -2.33
CA VAL A 280 12.80 5.89 -1.42
C VAL A 280 14.31 5.73 -1.34
N LYS A 281 14.87 5.75 -0.12
CA LYS A 281 16.31 5.51 0.12
C LYS A 281 16.63 4.02 0.18
N ASP A 282 17.90 3.66 0.01
CA ASP A 282 18.37 2.31 0.31
C ASP A 282 18.33 2.06 1.82
N VAL A 283 17.78 0.90 2.19
CA VAL A 283 17.74 0.39 3.56
C VAL A 283 18.23 -1.05 3.58
N ASN A 284 18.48 -1.58 4.78
CA ASN A 284 19.06 -2.91 4.95
C ASN A 284 18.06 -4.08 4.70
N VAL A 285 16.82 -3.79 4.33
CA VAL A 285 15.77 -4.78 4.03
C VAL A 285 15.23 -4.59 2.61
N PRO A 286 14.65 -5.63 1.99
CA PRO A 286 14.05 -5.55 0.67
C PRO A 286 12.87 -4.57 0.58
N VAL A 287 12.81 -3.82 -0.52
CA VAL A 287 11.71 -2.91 -0.88
C VAL A 287 11.28 -3.18 -2.32
N ILE A 288 10.01 -3.46 -2.52
CA ILE A 288 9.39 -3.55 -3.85
C ILE A 288 8.37 -2.41 -3.99
N ALA A 289 8.56 -1.59 -4.99
CA ALA A 289 7.69 -0.46 -5.33
C ALA A 289 6.88 -0.78 -6.60
N MET A 290 5.57 -0.79 -6.48
CA MET A 290 4.62 -1.10 -7.56
C MET A 290 4.03 0.18 -8.10
N VAL A 291 4.09 0.39 -9.42
CA VAL A 291 3.61 1.61 -10.09
C VAL A 291 2.72 1.22 -11.27
N ALA A 292 1.48 1.68 -11.25
CA ALA A 292 0.61 1.52 -12.39
C ALA A 292 1.04 2.44 -13.56
N GLN A 293 0.77 2.05 -14.82
CA GLN A 293 1.12 2.88 -15.97
C GLN A 293 0.61 4.32 -15.83
N GLY A 294 -0.62 4.51 -15.34
CA GLY A 294 -1.21 5.85 -15.14
C GLY A 294 -0.47 6.74 -14.13
N GLU A 295 0.46 6.17 -13.36
CA GLU A 295 1.25 6.85 -12.32
C GLU A 295 2.69 7.13 -12.73
N VAL A 296 3.16 6.51 -13.83
CA VAL A 296 4.58 6.53 -14.21
C VAL A 296 5.09 7.94 -14.45
N VAL A 297 4.37 8.74 -15.24
CA VAL A 297 4.79 10.12 -15.57
C VAL A 297 4.84 10.99 -14.32
N ALA A 298 3.83 10.92 -13.46
CA ALA A 298 3.81 11.66 -12.19
C ALA A 298 4.93 11.22 -11.23
N GLY A 299 5.28 9.94 -11.26
CA GLY A 299 6.31 9.33 -10.43
C GLY A 299 7.75 9.43 -10.96
N LEU A 300 7.99 10.10 -12.10
CA LEU A 300 9.35 10.23 -12.66
C LEU A 300 10.31 10.98 -11.73
N ALA A 301 9.81 11.98 -11.01
CA ALA A 301 10.63 12.78 -10.11
C ALA A 301 11.16 12.00 -8.89
N THR A 302 10.51 10.88 -8.54
CA THR A 302 10.91 10.00 -7.43
C THR A 302 11.43 8.64 -7.92
N ALA A 303 11.48 8.46 -9.26
CA ALA A 303 12.00 7.24 -9.84
C ALA A 303 13.50 7.10 -9.58
N ARG A 304 13.91 5.89 -9.23
CA ARG A 304 15.33 5.55 -9.06
C ARG A 304 15.63 4.20 -9.71
N PRO A 305 16.88 3.92 -10.04
CA PRO A 305 17.31 2.59 -10.49
C PRO A 305 17.08 1.53 -9.41
N ASP A 306 16.95 0.27 -9.84
CA ASP A 306 17.01 -0.88 -8.95
C ASP A 306 18.37 -0.94 -8.26
N SER A 307 18.38 -1.37 -6.99
CA SER A 307 19.59 -1.58 -6.21
C SER A 307 19.68 -3.00 -5.66
N GLU A 308 20.62 -3.25 -4.75
CA GLU A 308 20.73 -4.53 -4.06
C GLU A 308 19.48 -4.88 -3.25
N LYS A 309 18.78 -3.87 -2.70
CA LYS A 309 17.59 -4.05 -1.83
C LYS A 309 16.34 -3.36 -2.37
N TYR A 310 16.34 -2.81 -3.57
CA TYR A 310 15.20 -2.09 -4.13
C TYR A 310 14.83 -2.60 -5.53
N ARG A 311 13.53 -2.80 -5.76
CA ARG A 311 12.91 -3.03 -7.08
C ARG A 311 11.78 -2.06 -7.31
N ARG A 312 11.66 -1.59 -8.55
CA ARG A 312 10.50 -0.82 -9.02
C ARG A 312 9.84 -1.56 -10.17
N TYR A 313 8.60 -1.95 -9.99
CA TYR A 313 7.77 -2.64 -10.97
C TYR A 313 6.74 -1.69 -11.55
N GLU A 314 6.78 -1.50 -12.86
CA GLU A 314 5.82 -0.66 -13.58
C GLU A 314 4.93 -1.56 -14.42
N ILE A 315 3.60 -1.47 -14.21
CA ILE A 315 2.61 -2.41 -14.75
C ILE A 315 1.92 -1.75 -15.95
N ALA A 316 2.17 -2.28 -17.16
CA ALA A 316 1.58 -1.75 -18.38
C ALA A 316 0.06 -1.94 -18.42
N GLY A 317 -0.65 -0.98 -19.00
CA GLY A 317 -2.11 -0.96 -19.11
C GLY A 317 -2.87 -0.67 -17.81
N ALA A 318 -2.18 -0.61 -16.66
CA ALA A 318 -2.82 -0.47 -15.37
C ALA A 318 -3.17 1.00 -15.05
N ALA A 319 -4.40 1.23 -14.58
CA ALA A 319 -4.84 2.46 -13.96
C ALA A 319 -4.39 2.51 -12.48
N HIS A 320 -4.56 3.69 -11.85
CA HIS A 320 -4.24 3.86 -10.42
C HIS A 320 -5.02 2.90 -9.52
N ILE A 321 -6.30 2.69 -9.79
CA ILE A 321 -7.19 1.82 -9.03
C ILE A 321 -8.01 0.96 -9.99
N ASP A 322 -8.26 -0.29 -9.62
CA ASP A 322 -9.24 -1.18 -10.23
C ASP A 322 -10.29 -1.66 -9.21
N LYS A 323 -11.23 -2.50 -9.64
CA LYS A 323 -12.34 -2.97 -8.78
C LYS A 323 -11.89 -3.68 -7.51
N TYR A 324 -10.76 -4.36 -7.53
CA TYR A 324 -10.30 -5.16 -6.37
C TYR A 324 -9.92 -4.30 -5.18
N ALA A 325 -9.42 -3.08 -5.40
CA ALA A 325 -9.18 -2.16 -4.30
C ALA A 325 -10.43 -1.90 -3.46
N TYR A 326 -11.60 -1.89 -4.09
CA TYR A 326 -12.88 -1.57 -3.46
C TYR A 326 -13.52 -2.74 -2.71
N ALA A 327 -13.12 -3.97 -2.97
CA ALA A 327 -13.66 -5.16 -2.34
C ALA A 327 -13.67 -5.09 -0.80
N SER A 328 -12.62 -4.51 -0.25
CA SER A 328 -12.39 -4.37 1.20
C SER A 328 -12.94 -3.08 1.82
N LEU A 329 -13.62 -2.21 1.07
CA LEU A 329 -14.33 -1.08 1.65
C LEU A 329 -15.37 -1.57 2.67
N PRO A 330 -15.59 -0.87 3.78
CA PRO A 330 -16.71 -1.14 4.66
C PRO A 330 -18.05 -1.15 3.90
N SER A 331 -19.01 -1.91 4.37
CA SER A 331 -20.37 -1.93 3.81
C SER A 331 -20.99 -0.52 3.79
N PHE A 332 -21.94 -0.25 2.89
CA PHE A 332 -22.57 1.08 2.80
C PHE A 332 -23.19 1.56 4.11
N PRO A 333 -23.89 0.73 4.90
CA PRO A 333 -24.38 1.13 6.22
C PRO A 333 -23.23 1.58 7.14
N ASP A 334 -22.09 0.88 7.12
CA ASP A 334 -20.93 1.20 7.95
C ASP A 334 -20.25 2.50 7.49
N GLN A 335 -20.16 2.72 6.18
CA GLN A 335 -19.64 3.97 5.63
C GLN A 335 -20.50 5.17 6.07
N ILE A 336 -21.83 5.04 6.01
CA ILE A 336 -22.77 6.08 6.44
C ILE A 336 -22.61 6.33 7.93
N ALA A 337 -22.52 5.29 8.75
CA ALA A 337 -22.34 5.41 10.20
C ALA A 337 -21.03 6.12 10.56
N ALA A 338 -19.94 5.87 9.82
CA ALA A 338 -18.63 6.45 10.08
C ALA A 338 -18.46 7.87 9.54
N SER A 339 -18.92 8.14 8.31
CA SER A 339 -18.63 9.39 7.58
C SER A 339 -19.85 10.29 7.34
N GLY A 340 -21.06 9.77 7.58
CA GLY A 340 -22.33 10.46 7.27
C GLY A 340 -22.78 10.28 5.82
N THR A 341 -21.96 9.69 4.95
CA THR A 341 -22.27 9.49 3.53
C THR A 341 -21.79 8.13 3.06
N ALA A 342 -22.59 7.41 2.26
CA ALA A 342 -22.09 6.28 1.51
C ALA A 342 -21.22 6.81 0.36
N GLN A 343 -20.04 6.22 0.24
CA GLN A 343 -19.17 6.46 -0.90
C GLN A 343 -19.51 5.42 -1.96
N GLY A 344 -20.60 5.68 -2.74
CA GLY A 344 -20.83 4.87 -3.91
C GLY A 344 -22.18 4.29 -4.12
N ASP A 345 -22.34 3.89 -5.36
CA ASP A 345 -23.34 2.99 -5.90
C ASP A 345 -22.86 1.55 -5.65
N PRO A 346 -23.75 0.57 -5.34
CA PRO A 346 -23.40 -0.85 -5.21
C PRO A 346 -22.77 -1.46 -6.45
N SER A 347 -22.92 -0.83 -7.62
CA SER A 347 -22.22 -1.24 -8.85
C SER A 347 -20.83 -0.65 -8.94
N TRP A 348 -19.86 -1.39 -9.50
CA TRP A 348 -18.57 -0.84 -9.90
C TRP A 348 -18.77 0.20 -11.01
N PRO A 349 -18.18 1.36 -10.93
CA PRO A 349 -17.15 1.85 -9.98
C PRO A 349 -17.69 2.62 -8.77
N PHE A 350 -18.79 2.27 -8.24
CA PHE A 350 -19.46 2.73 -7.03
C PHE A 350 -19.85 4.23 -6.99
N THR A 351 -18.97 5.17 -7.27
CA THR A 351 -19.25 6.61 -7.17
C THR A 351 -18.95 7.39 -8.42
N ALA A 352 -18.11 6.83 -9.28
CA ALA A 352 -17.64 7.58 -10.42
C ALA A 352 -18.68 7.48 -11.54
N LYS A 353 -19.35 8.58 -11.81
CA LYS A 353 -20.06 8.80 -13.05
C LYS A 353 -19.06 9.36 -14.06
N CYS A 354 -18.19 8.47 -14.55
CA CYS A 354 -17.30 8.76 -15.66
C CYS A 354 -18.11 8.77 -16.95
N ASP A 355 -17.50 9.12 -18.07
CA ASP A 355 -18.22 9.20 -19.34
C ASP A 355 -19.07 7.93 -19.53
N PRO A 356 -20.42 8.05 -19.67
CA PRO A 356 -21.33 6.93 -19.55
C PRO A 356 -21.20 5.91 -20.68
N ASP A 357 -20.66 6.33 -21.82
CA ASP A 357 -20.52 5.47 -23.00
C ASP A 357 -19.22 4.69 -23.02
N ILE A 358 -18.33 4.91 -22.03
CA ILE A 358 -17.04 4.24 -21.94
C ILE A 358 -17.03 3.26 -20.77
N PRO A 359 -16.92 1.93 -21.03
CA PRO A 359 -16.81 0.94 -19.96
C PRO A 359 -15.56 1.17 -19.12
N LEU A 360 -15.73 1.31 -17.82
CA LEU A 360 -14.59 1.38 -16.89
C LEU A 360 -13.86 0.06 -16.84
N SER A 361 -12.53 0.13 -16.69
CA SER A 361 -11.69 -1.05 -16.60
C SER A 361 -11.93 -1.79 -15.29
N GLY A 362 -12.66 -2.91 -15.37
CA GLY A 362 -12.76 -3.89 -14.29
C GLY A 362 -11.68 -4.96 -14.37
N GLN A 363 -10.64 -4.77 -15.19
CA GLN A 363 -9.65 -5.79 -15.48
C GLN A 363 -8.66 -5.97 -14.33
N THR A 364 -8.16 -7.18 -14.19
CA THR A 364 -7.22 -7.60 -13.14
C THR A 364 -5.76 -7.26 -13.47
N LEU A 365 -5.51 -6.05 -13.93
CA LEU A 365 -4.16 -5.64 -14.34
C LEU A 365 -3.20 -5.50 -13.15
N LEU A 366 -3.70 -5.18 -11.95
CA LEU A 366 -2.87 -4.99 -10.76
C LEU A 366 -2.79 -6.23 -9.87
N LYS A 367 -3.93 -6.86 -9.54
CA LYS A 367 -4.06 -7.90 -8.51
C LYS A 367 -3.02 -9.01 -8.63
N TYR A 368 -2.92 -9.65 -9.78
CA TYR A 368 -2.05 -10.81 -9.96
C TYR A 368 -0.56 -10.48 -9.90
N THR A 369 -0.18 -9.29 -10.37
CA THR A 369 1.21 -8.82 -10.24
C THR A 369 1.54 -8.48 -8.78
N TYR A 370 0.57 -7.97 -7.99
CA TYR A 370 0.77 -7.75 -6.55
C TYR A 370 0.96 -9.06 -5.79
N ASN A 371 0.21 -10.12 -6.13
CA ASN A 371 0.37 -11.43 -5.52
C ASN A 371 1.78 -11.98 -5.73
N ALA A 372 2.27 -11.94 -6.97
CA ALA A 372 3.64 -12.36 -7.28
C ALA A 372 4.70 -11.46 -6.61
N ALA A 373 4.45 -10.15 -6.50
CA ALA A 373 5.36 -9.25 -5.81
C ALA A 373 5.45 -9.58 -4.31
N LEU A 374 4.35 -9.99 -3.67
CA LEU A 374 4.36 -10.48 -2.29
C LEU A 374 5.20 -11.76 -2.16
N ASP A 375 5.03 -12.73 -3.05
CA ASP A 375 5.85 -13.95 -3.06
C ASP A 375 7.33 -13.64 -3.28
N ASN A 376 7.64 -12.74 -4.20
CA ASN A 376 9.00 -12.29 -4.47
C ASN A 376 9.62 -11.58 -3.26
N LEU A 377 8.85 -10.73 -2.56
CA LEU A 377 9.30 -10.07 -1.34
C LEU A 377 9.59 -11.08 -0.23
N ASP A 378 8.67 -12.03 -0.01
CA ASP A 378 8.80 -13.06 1.02
C ASP A 378 10.02 -13.97 0.75
N ASN A 379 10.22 -14.41 -0.49
CA ASN A 379 11.40 -15.17 -0.89
C ASN A 379 12.70 -14.36 -0.70
N TRP A 380 12.66 -13.08 -0.99
CA TRP A 380 13.84 -12.22 -0.83
C TRP A 380 14.21 -12.05 0.63
N VAL A 381 13.23 -11.80 1.50
CA VAL A 381 13.45 -11.64 2.94
C VAL A 381 13.83 -12.95 3.61
N ARG A 382 13.08 -14.03 3.38
CA ARG A 382 13.21 -15.27 4.15
C ARG A 382 14.21 -16.26 3.58
N LYS A 383 14.45 -16.21 2.25
CA LYS A 383 15.34 -17.17 1.56
C LYS A 383 16.55 -16.50 0.93
N GLY A 384 16.64 -15.16 0.96
CA GLY A 384 17.72 -14.41 0.31
C GLY A 384 17.68 -14.44 -1.22
N VAL A 385 16.60 -14.94 -1.83
CA VAL A 385 16.42 -14.97 -3.28
C VAL A 385 15.93 -13.61 -3.74
N ALA A 386 16.80 -12.82 -4.37
CA ALA A 386 16.47 -11.47 -4.81
C ALA A 386 15.29 -11.47 -5.79
N ALA A 387 14.33 -10.57 -5.57
CA ALA A 387 13.22 -10.37 -6.49
C ALA A 387 13.71 -10.04 -7.92
N PRO A 388 13.04 -10.52 -8.98
CA PRO A 388 13.46 -10.29 -10.35
C PRO A 388 13.49 -8.79 -10.68
N LYS A 389 14.29 -8.40 -11.66
CA LYS A 389 14.32 -7.03 -12.20
C LYS A 389 13.35 -6.93 -13.35
N ALA A 390 12.56 -5.86 -13.40
CA ALA A 390 11.66 -5.56 -14.51
C ALA A 390 12.19 -4.41 -15.36
N ASP A 391 11.90 -4.45 -16.65
CA ASP A 391 12.05 -3.29 -17.51
C ASP A 391 11.13 -2.15 -17.03
N ARG A 392 11.46 -0.92 -17.41
CA ARG A 392 10.62 0.25 -17.18
C ARG A 392 9.67 0.48 -18.33
N ILE A 393 8.52 1.09 -18.05
CA ILE A 393 7.66 1.62 -19.11
C ILE A 393 8.41 2.73 -19.85
N LYS A 394 8.43 2.63 -21.18
CA LYS A 394 9.18 3.55 -22.03
C LYS A 394 8.50 4.91 -22.09
N ILE A 395 9.30 5.96 -21.99
CA ILE A 395 8.89 7.34 -22.25
C ILE A 395 9.29 7.70 -23.67
N LYS A 396 8.46 8.46 -24.38
CA LYS A 396 8.73 8.93 -25.75
C LYS A 396 9.93 9.88 -25.75
N ASP A 397 10.87 9.63 -26.66
CA ASP A 397 11.97 10.55 -26.91
C ASP A 397 11.46 11.82 -27.62
N GLY A 398 12.03 12.97 -27.26
CA GLY A 398 11.78 14.26 -27.94
C GLY A 398 10.40 14.88 -27.71
N ALA A 399 9.56 14.32 -26.85
CA ALA A 399 8.29 14.96 -26.48
C ALA A 399 8.53 16.23 -25.65
N SER A 400 7.70 17.28 -25.84
CA SER A 400 7.79 18.53 -25.09
C SER A 400 7.48 18.37 -23.60
N ALA A 401 6.73 17.32 -23.26
CA ALA A 401 6.47 16.85 -21.90
C ALA A 401 6.60 15.33 -21.88
N PRO A 402 6.94 14.71 -20.71
CA PRO A 402 7.03 13.27 -20.62
C PRO A 402 5.71 12.58 -21.00
N GLU A 403 5.76 11.68 -21.97
CA GLU A 403 4.67 10.85 -22.43
C GLU A 403 5.10 9.39 -22.51
N ILE A 404 4.16 8.47 -22.24
CA ILE A 404 4.40 7.03 -22.38
C ILE A 404 4.46 6.65 -23.86
N ALA A 405 5.46 5.88 -24.25
CA ALA A 405 5.52 5.25 -25.57
C ALA A 405 4.50 4.10 -25.63
N LEU A 406 3.70 4.07 -26.69
CA LEU A 406 2.63 3.08 -26.89
C LEU A 406 2.97 2.09 -28.00
N ASP A 407 2.45 0.87 -27.87
CA ASP A 407 2.49 -0.13 -28.92
C ASP A 407 1.43 0.13 -30.02
N GLN A 408 1.36 -0.75 -31.01
CA GLN A 408 0.40 -0.65 -32.12
C GLN A 408 -1.09 -0.78 -31.70
N PHE A 409 -1.35 -1.16 -30.45
CA PHE A 409 -2.70 -1.30 -29.88
C PHE A 409 -3.02 -0.14 -28.94
N GLY A 410 -2.08 0.78 -28.71
CA GLY A 410 -2.22 1.91 -27.82
C GLY A 410 -1.95 1.57 -26.35
N ASN A 411 -1.36 0.41 -26.03
CA ASN A 411 -0.95 0.04 -24.68
C ASN A 411 0.52 0.41 -24.44
N GLY A 412 0.91 0.65 -23.19
CA GLY A 412 2.27 1.06 -22.84
C GLY A 412 3.35 0.04 -23.24
N LEU A 413 4.44 0.54 -23.80
CA LEU A 413 5.63 -0.24 -24.12
C LEU A 413 6.53 -0.39 -22.91
N GLY A 414 7.10 -1.59 -22.70
CA GLY A 414 7.96 -1.91 -21.55
C GLY A 414 7.15 -2.13 -20.26
N GLY A 415 7.83 -2.14 -19.13
CA GLY A 415 7.24 -2.51 -17.86
C GLY A 415 6.91 -4.01 -17.77
N ILE A 416 6.21 -4.39 -16.72
CA ILE A 416 5.60 -5.71 -16.60
C ILE A 416 4.35 -5.71 -17.46
N ARG A 417 4.42 -6.42 -18.59
CA ARG A 417 3.31 -6.60 -19.51
C ARG A 417 2.63 -7.92 -19.18
N ASN A 418 1.33 -7.96 -19.30
CA ASN A 418 0.51 -9.12 -18.97
C ASN A 418 -0.38 -9.51 -20.16
N PRO A 419 -1.10 -10.65 -20.13
CA PRO A 419 -1.85 -11.14 -21.28
C PRO A 419 -2.92 -10.18 -21.81
N TRP A 420 -3.48 -9.30 -20.98
CA TRP A 420 -4.41 -8.27 -21.46
C TRP A 420 -3.74 -7.29 -22.41
N VAL A 421 -2.43 -7.05 -22.22
CA VAL A 421 -1.62 -6.11 -23.01
C VAL A 421 -0.87 -6.80 -24.14
N ASP A 422 -0.34 -8.02 -23.92
CA ASP A 422 0.49 -8.75 -24.91
C ASP A 422 -0.32 -9.61 -25.87
N VAL A 423 -1.51 -10.05 -25.46
CA VAL A 423 -2.49 -10.77 -26.27
C VAL A 423 -3.80 -9.97 -26.29
N PRO A 424 -3.80 -8.72 -26.81
CA PRO A 424 -4.85 -7.76 -26.51
C PRO A 424 -6.14 -8.04 -27.28
N VAL A 425 -7.27 -7.90 -26.58
CA VAL A 425 -8.61 -7.78 -27.19
C VAL A 425 -9.14 -6.35 -27.06
N ALA A 426 -8.39 -5.48 -26.40
CA ALA A 426 -8.73 -4.09 -26.16
C ALA A 426 -7.47 -3.22 -25.97
N LYS A 427 -7.65 -1.90 -26.09
CA LYS A 427 -6.76 -0.89 -25.51
C LYS A 427 -7.18 -0.61 -24.06
N TYR A 428 -6.23 -0.45 -23.17
CA TYR A 428 -6.46 -0.12 -21.76
C TYR A 428 -5.99 1.30 -21.47
N GLU A 429 -6.96 2.24 -21.44
CA GLU A 429 -6.68 3.61 -21.02
C GLU A 429 -6.56 3.66 -19.50
N THR A 430 -5.57 4.40 -19.01
CA THR A 430 -5.24 4.46 -17.57
C THR A 430 -6.01 5.53 -16.80
N THR A 431 -6.79 6.35 -17.51
CA THR A 431 -7.67 7.37 -16.95
C THR A 431 -9.02 7.30 -17.67
N SER A 432 -10.08 7.83 -17.05
CA SER A 432 -11.38 7.98 -17.66
C SER A 432 -11.81 9.43 -17.65
N PRO A 433 -12.53 9.93 -18.68
CA PRO A 433 -13.15 11.24 -18.67
C PRO A 433 -14.21 11.31 -17.58
N GLY A 434 -14.36 12.50 -16.96
CA GLY A 434 -15.39 12.73 -15.95
C GLY A 434 -14.84 13.35 -14.67
N PRO A 435 -15.73 13.70 -13.72
CA PRO A 435 -15.34 14.36 -12.48
C PRO A 435 -14.73 13.43 -11.44
N GLY A 436 -14.05 14.03 -10.46
CA GLY A 436 -13.59 13.34 -9.25
C GLY A 436 -12.60 12.22 -9.49
N THR A 437 -12.94 11.00 -9.08
CA THR A 437 -12.08 9.81 -9.15
C THR A 437 -11.93 9.22 -10.55
N CYS A 438 -12.63 9.75 -11.57
CA CYS A 438 -12.52 9.24 -12.95
C CYS A 438 -11.07 9.28 -13.47
N ALA A 439 -10.29 10.29 -13.10
CA ALA A 439 -8.87 10.37 -13.45
C ALA A 439 -7.99 9.25 -12.85
N GLU A 440 -8.52 8.52 -11.86
CA GLU A 440 -7.83 7.41 -11.18
C GLU A 440 -8.27 6.03 -11.71
N LEU A 441 -9.38 6.02 -12.48
CA LEU A 441 -10.01 4.81 -13.03
C LEU A 441 -9.71 4.71 -14.51
N GLY A 442 -9.22 3.57 -14.94
CA GLY A 442 -9.03 3.27 -16.34
C GLY A 442 -10.34 2.86 -17.03
N HIS A 443 -10.34 2.90 -18.36
CA HIS A 443 -11.41 2.33 -19.15
C HIS A 443 -10.86 1.43 -20.27
N THR A 444 -11.73 0.60 -20.83
CA THR A 444 -11.37 -0.40 -21.81
C THR A 444 -12.02 -0.07 -23.14
N LEU A 445 -11.21 0.06 -24.19
CA LEU A 445 -11.65 0.29 -25.57
C LEU A 445 -11.48 -1.01 -26.35
N PRO A 446 -12.56 -1.80 -26.60
CA PRO A 446 -12.47 -3.05 -27.34
C PRO A 446 -11.91 -2.85 -28.75
N LEU A 447 -11.06 -3.76 -29.21
CA LEU A 447 -10.65 -3.82 -30.60
C LEU A 447 -11.84 -4.22 -31.47
N ASN A 448 -11.92 -3.66 -32.69
CA ASN A 448 -12.99 -4.03 -33.61
C ASN A 448 -12.86 -5.48 -34.12
N LYS A 449 -13.96 -6.03 -34.62
CA LYS A 449 -14.06 -7.45 -35.05
C LYS A 449 -13.03 -7.82 -36.13
N ASP A 450 -12.74 -6.92 -37.06
CA ASP A 450 -11.79 -7.21 -38.15
C ASP A 450 -10.36 -7.26 -37.63
N ARG A 451 -10.04 -6.35 -36.69
CA ARG A 451 -8.73 -6.37 -35.99
C ARG A 451 -8.56 -7.65 -35.18
N LEU A 452 -9.61 -8.06 -34.42
CA LEU A 452 -9.56 -9.31 -33.66
C LEU A 452 -9.38 -10.53 -34.56
N LYS A 453 -10.08 -10.60 -35.70
CA LYS A 453 -9.90 -11.69 -36.70
C LYS A 453 -8.51 -11.69 -37.30
N SER A 454 -7.87 -10.53 -37.51
CA SER A 454 -6.51 -10.45 -38.02
C SER A 454 -5.44 -10.92 -37.01
N LEU A 455 -5.75 -10.84 -35.71
CA LEU A 455 -4.85 -11.24 -34.62
C LEU A 455 -5.04 -12.71 -34.22
N TYR A 456 -6.30 -13.17 -34.26
CA TYR A 456 -6.72 -14.47 -33.73
C TYR A 456 -7.62 -15.18 -34.75
N VAL A 457 -7.08 -16.23 -35.40
CA VAL A 457 -7.78 -16.98 -36.43
C VAL A 457 -9.02 -17.68 -35.82
N THR A 458 -8.89 -18.18 -34.60
CA THR A 458 -9.96 -18.86 -33.87
C THR A 458 -9.88 -18.51 -32.38
N PRO A 459 -10.96 -18.71 -31.57
CA PRO A 459 -10.89 -18.63 -30.11
C PRO A 459 -9.80 -19.54 -29.51
N GLN A 460 -9.56 -20.71 -30.12
CA GLN A 460 -8.52 -21.65 -29.68
C GLN A 460 -7.11 -21.10 -29.93
N ASP A 461 -6.88 -20.36 -31.03
CA ASP A 461 -5.62 -19.68 -31.29
C ASP A 461 -5.35 -18.59 -30.25
N TYR A 462 -6.35 -17.79 -29.92
CA TYR A 462 -6.27 -16.83 -28.81
C TYR A 462 -5.91 -17.51 -27.48
N GLY A 463 -6.65 -18.56 -27.12
CA GLY A 463 -6.40 -19.30 -25.87
C GLY A 463 -4.99 -19.88 -25.79
N LYS A 464 -4.42 -20.35 -26.90
CA LYS A 464 -3.02 -20.80 -26.96
C LYS A 464 -2.03 -19.66 -26.72
N LYS A 465 -2.25 -18.49 -27.34
CA LYS A 465 -1.40 -17.31 -27.14
C LYS A 465 -1.43 -16.82 -25.71
N VAL A 466 -2.64 -16.74 -25.11
CA VAL A 466 -2.80 -16.41 -23.70
C VAL A 466 -2.08 -17.41 -22.80
N ALA A 467 -2.22 -18.72 -23.08
CA ALA A 467 -1.58 -19.74 -22.26
C ALA A 467 -0.05 -19.63 -22.30
N LEU A 468 0.53 -19.40 -23.49
CA LEU A 468 1.98 -19.23 -23.64
C LEU A 468 2.51 -18.00 -22.91
N ASP A 469 1.79 -16.88 -22.98
CA ASP A 469 2.19 -15.66 -22.29
C ASP A 469 2.08 -15.81 -20.75
N VAL A 470 0.97 -16.39 -20.28
CA VAL A 470 0.80 -16.68 -18.84
C VAL A 470 1.89 -17.62 -18.33
N ASP A 471 2.21 -18.71 -19.05
CA ASP A 471 3.25 -19.66 -18.66
C ASP A 471 4.63 -19.00 -18.56
N LYS A 472 4.94 -18.10 -19.51
CA LYS A 472 6.15 -17.26 -19.46
C LYS A 472 6.17 -16.40 -18.20
N LEU A 473 5.08 -15.69 -17.91
CA LEU A 473 5.01 -14.78 -16.75
C LEU A 473 5.07 -15.53 -15.41
N VAL A 474 4.50 -16.71 -15.32
CA VAL A 474 4.65 -17.60 -14.14
C VAL A 474 6.11 -18.03 -13.99
N LYS A 475 6.75 -18.47 -15.06
CA LYS A 475 8.17 -18.88 -15.06
C LYS A 475 9.11 -17.74 -14.67
N GLU A 476 8.79 -16.52 -15.05
CA GLU A 476 9.55 -15.31 -14.76
C GLU A 476 9.20 -14.69 -13.38
N HIS A 477 8.29 -15.31 -12.61
CA HIS A 477 7.82 -14.85 -11.30
C HIS A 477 7.04 -13.52 -11.31
N TRP A 478 6.37 -13.20 -12.43
CA TRP A 478 5.45 -12.07 -12.51
C TRP A 478 4.02 -12.44 -12.16
N PHE A 479 3.68 -13.72 -12.23
CA PHE A 479 2.43 -14.30 -11.74
C PHE A 479 2.71 -15.53 -10.87
N THR A 480 1.79 -15.83 -9.94
CA THR A 480 1.81 -17.08 -9.20
C THR A 480 1.26 -18.23 -10.06
N GLU A 481 1.59 -19.48 -9.74
CA GLU A 481 1.00 -20.64 -10.44
C GLU A 481 -0.52 -20.71 -10.29
N SER A 482 -1.05 -20.36 -9.09
CA SER A 482 -2.48 -20.32 -8.81
C SER A 482 -3.16 -19.28 -9.69
N ASP A 483 -2.61 -18.06 -9.74
CA ASP A 483 -3.14 -16.98 -10.56
C ASP A 483 -3.04 -17.27 -12.05
N GLY A 484 -1.96 -17.88 -12.51
CA GLY A 484 -1.80 -18.29 -13.91
C GLY A 484 -2.94 -19.19 -14.37
N LYS A 485 -3.42 -20.13 -13.54
CA LYS A 485 -4.58 -20.98 -13.84
C LYS A 485 -5.88 -20.16 -13.92
N LYS A 486 -6.10 -19.25 -12.96
CA LYS A 486 -7.28 -18.36 -12.92
C LYS A 486 -7.33 -17.45 -14.16
N ILE A 487 -6.19 -16.82 -14.52
CA ILE A 487 -6.08 -15.92 -15.67
C ILE A 487 -6.40 -16.63 -17.00
N LYS A 488 -5.84 -17.82 -17.21
CA LYS A 488 -6.12 -18.61 -18.43
C LYS A 488 -7.60 -18.90 -18.58
N ALA A 489 -8.29 -19.29 -17.49
CA ALA A 489 -9.73 -19.55 -17.50
C ALA A 489 -10.54 -18.28 -17.76
N GLU A 490 -10.19 -17.16 -17.11
CA GLU A 490 -10.89 -15.88 -17.23
C GLU A 490 -10.81 -15.31 -18.67
N LEU A 491 -9.61 -15.27 -19.25
CA LEU A 491 -9.40 -14.68 -20.56
C LEU A 491 -10.04 -15.49 -21.69
N VAL A 492 -10.01 -16.82 -21.62
CA VAL A 492 -10.69 -17.67 -22.59
C VAL A 492 -12.21 -17.48 -22.53
N ALA A 493 -12.78 -17.30 -21.33
CA ALA A 493 -14.20 -17.06 -21.16
C ALA A 493 -14.66 -15.69 -21.70
N GLN A 494 -13.77 -14.71 -21.82
CA GLN A 494 -14.09 -13.38 -22.37
C GLN A 494 -14.36 -13.40 -23.89
N LEU A 495 -13.73 -14.28 -24.64
CA LEU A 495 -13.96 -14.41 -26.10
C LEU A 495 -15.25 -15.14 -26.46
N GLY A 496 -15.84 -15.87 -25.53
CA GLY A 496 -17.08 -16.59 -25.74
C GLY A 496 -18.35 -15.74 -25.52
N LYS A 497 -18.17 -14.50 -25.13
CA LYS A 497 -19.22 -13.48 -24.93
C LYS A 497 -19.15 -12.42 -26.02
#